data_faae07f52f2af25f30f129cdf38cb373
#
_entry.id   faae07f52f2af25f30f129cdf38cb373
#
_cell.length_a   1.000
_cell.length_b   1.000
_cell.length_c   1.000
_cell.angle_alpha   90.00
_cell.angle_beta   90.00
_cell.angle_gamma   90.00
#
_symmetry.space_group_name_H-M   'P 1'
#
loop_
_entity.id
_entity.type
_entity.pdbx_description
1 polymer ?
#
loop_
_entity_poly.entity_id
_entity_poly.type
_entity_poly.pdbx_seq_one_letter_code
_entity_poly.pdbx_strand_id
1 'polypeptide(L)'
;MIFLFLHSVIFLLIRSSRKRLKVILRSNAFHARLVLKYLGVEIFTDDKPELLKGRLIICNHLSYIDVLVLFAFYPSLFITSREIRNTPFLGQITNLAGCFFVERRKHLRTPDNIQQELRAMKMRIEQGFNVFLFPEGTSSDGKCVLPFKAHFFQLATENNVAVKPLVLKYLGESRSLIPWYGEMGFLSHFMEIASLKNISVSLVSHSDIQPDGKDHFQMKDEAHDKIRKAYETH
;
A
#
# COMPACT_ATOMS: atom_id res chain seq x y z
N MET A 1 14.83 14.16 9.16
CA MET A 1 15.33 14.25 10.54
C MET A 1 14.19 14.31 11.57
N ILE A 2 13.24 15.24 11.48
CA ILE A 2 12.10 15.37 12.43
C ILE A 2 11.26 14.10 12.53
N PHE A 3 10.96 13.46 11.39
CA PHE A 3 10.20 12.20 11.33
C PHE A 3 10.88 11.06 12.11
N LEU A 4 12.19 10.89 11.94
CA LEU A 4 12.99 9.90 12.65
C LEU A 4 13.03 10.15 14.16
N PHE A 5 13.20 11.41 14.54
CA PHE A 5 13.20 11.83 15.94
C PHE A 5 11.85 11.56 16.62
N LEU A 6 10.74 11.92 15.97
CA LEU A 6 9.39 11.70 16.50
C LEU A 6 9.10 10.21 16.71
N HIS A 7 9.49 9.34 15.75
CA HIS A 7 9.32 7.90 15.89
C HIS A 7 10.18 7.31 17.01
N SER A 8 11.40 7.81 17.20
CA SER A 8 12.27 7.41 18.31
C SER A 8 11.67 7.77 19.67
N VAL A 9 11.11 8.97 19.81
CA VAL A 9 10.41 9.40 21.02
C VAL A 9 9.17 8.54 21.30
N ILE A 10 8.36 8.24 20.28
CA ILE A 10 7.20 7.35 20.39
C ILE A 10 7.64 5.96 20.85
N PHE A 11 8.78 5.47 20.35
CA PHE A 11 9.32 4.17 20.71
C PHE A 11 9.74 4.09 22.18
N LEU A 12 10.26 5.17 22.73
CA LEU A 12 10.69 5.26 24.12
C LEU A 12 9.51 5.43 25.09
N LEU A 13 8.51 6.23 24.72
CA LEU A 13 7.42 6.63 25.62
C LEU A 13 6.26 5.63 25.66
N ILE A 14 6.02 4.86 24.60
CA ILE A 14 4.84 3.98 24.53
C ILE A 14 5.24 2.50 24.69
N ARG A 15 4.97 1.96 25.87
CA ARG A 15 5.28 0.55 26.21
C ARG A 15 4.47 -0.49 25.42
N SER A 16 3.19 -0.20 25.16
CA SER A 16 2.30 -1.11 24.41
C SER A 16 2.59 -1.12 22.93
N SER A 17 2.96 -2.27 22.37
CA SER A 17 3.27 -2.44 20.94
C SER A 17 2.07 -2.05 20.04
N ARG A 18 0.83 -2.38 20.44
CA ARG A 18 -0.40 -2.01 19.72
C ARG A 18 -0.64 -0.50 19.72
N LYS A 19 -0.51 0.16 20.89
CA LYS A 19 -0.68 1.62 20.99
C LYS A 19 0.39 2.34 20.18
N ARG A 20 1.64 1.89 20.26
CA ARG A 20 2.78 2.43 19.50
C ARG A 20 2.51 2.36 18.01
N LEU A 21 2.11 1.20 17.49
CA LEU A 21 1.83 1.01 16.08
C LEU A 21 0.68 1.92 15.60
N LYS A 22 -0.38 2.07 16.41
CA LYS A 22 -1.49 2.98 16.09
C LYS A 22 -1.03 4.43 15.98
N VAL A 23 -0.12 4.89 16.86
CA VAL A 23 0.43 6.24 16.81
C VAL A 23 1.34 6.39 15.58
N ILE A 24 2.17 5.40 15.27
CA ILE A 24 3.03 5.40 14.07
C ILE A 24 2.19 5.54 12.80
N LEU A 25 1.13 4.73 12.63
CA LEU A 25 0.28 4.79 11.44
C LEU A 25 -0.44 6.15 11.30
N ARG A 26 -0.89 6.75 12.40
CA ARG A 26 -1.47 8.10 12.39
C ARG A 26 -0.44 9.16 12.02
N SER A 27 0.77 9.04 12.55
CA SER A 27 1.89 9.91 12.20
C SER A 27 2.25 9.79 10.72
N ASN A 28 2.30 8.56 10.18
CA ASN A 28 2.54 8.33 8.76
C ASN A 28 1.48 8.99 7.88
N ALA A 29 0.19 8.85 8.25
CA ALA A 29 -0.91 9.48 7.52
C ALA A 29 -0.79 11.02 7.53
N PHE A 30 -0.43 11.60 8.66
CA PHE A 30 -0.20 13.04 8.77
C PHE A 30 0.96 13.50 7.88
N HIS A 31 2.11 12.82 7.95
CA HIS A 31 3.27 13.16 7.12
C HIS A 31 3.00 12.93 5.62
N ALA A 32 2.28 11.87 5.28
CA ALA A 32 1.87 11.63 3.89
C ALA A 32 1.05 12.81 3.34
N ARG A 33 0.08 13.31 4.11
CA ARG A 33 -0.71 14.50 3.71
C ARG A 33 0.15 15.75 3.54
N LEU A 34 1.14 15.96 4.41
CA LEU A 34 2.06 17.11 4.29
C LEU A 34 2.90 17.00 3.03
N VAL A 35 3.46 15.81 2.74
CA VAL A 35 4.26 15.59 1.53
C VAL A 35 3.41 15.75 0.27
N LEU A 36 2.21 15.18 0.22
CA LEU A 36 1.29 15.31 -0.90
C LEU A 36 0.92 16.78 -1.13
N LYS A 37 0.63 17.53 -0.07
CA LYS A 37 0.38 18.97 -0.15
C LYS A 37 1.59 19.74 -0.69
N TYR A 38 2.79 19.40 -0.23
CA TYR A 38 4.03 20.03 -0.72
C TYR A 38 4.28 19.73 -2.21
N LEU A 39 3.99 18.51 -2.66
CA LEU A 39 4.08 18.11 -4.07
C LEU A 39 2.94 18.64 -4.94
N GLY A 40 1.99 19.38 -4.38
CA GLY A 40 0.82 19.87 -5.13
C GLY A 40 -0.14 18.77 -5.58
N VAL A 41 -0.24 17.67 -4.82
CA VAL A 41 -1.14 16.56 -5.14
C VAL A 41 -2.55 16.89 -4.67
N GLU A 42 -3.49 16.95 -5.61
CA GLU A 42 -4.92 17.07 -5.38
C GLU A 42 -5.60 15.69 -5.52
N ILE A 43 -6.32 15.27 -4.49
CA ILE A 43 -6.95 13.96 -4.44
C ILE A 43 -8.45 14.11 -4.57
N PHE A 44 -9.01 13.57 -5.66
CA PHE A 44 -10.44 13.51 -5.94
C PHE A 44 -10.99 12.18 -5.40
N THR A 45 -11.81 12.27 -4.37
CA THR A 45 -12.40 11.10 -3.73
C THR A 45 -13.63 11.46 -2.92
N ASP A 46 -14.62 10.59 -2.92
CA ASP A 46 -15.77 10.63 -2.01
C ASP A 46 -15.49 9.84 -0.71
N ASP A 47 -14.36 9.16 -0.66
CA ASP A 47 -13.96 8.36 0.49
C ASP A 47 -13.57 9.24 1.67
N LYS A 48 -14.05 8.86 2.85
CA LYS A 48 -13.56 9.45 4.11
C LYS A 48 -12.37 8.64 4.61
N PRO A 49 -11.38 9.29 5.25
CA PRO A 49 -10.26 8.58 5.86
C PRO A 49 -10.76 7.46 6.78
N GLU A 50 -10.47 6.23 6.42
CA GLU A 50 -10.95 5.06 7.13
C GLU A 50 -9.92 4.58 8.15
N LEU A 51 -10.31 4.59 9.41
CA LEU A 51 -9.51 4.03 10.49
C LEU A 51 -9.61 2.50 10.51
N LEU A 52 -8.62 1.92 11.15
CA LEU A 52 -8.34 0.52 11.38
C LEU A 52 -9.58 -0.37 11.53
N LYS A 53 -9.83 -1.27 10.57
CA LYS A 53 -10.95 -2.23 10.59
C LYS A 53 -10.51 -3.69 10.46
N GLY A 54 -9.21 -3.96 10.42
CA GLY A 54 -8.68 -5.31 10.30
C GLY A 54 -8.98 -5.95 8.94
N ARG A 55 -8.65 -5.26 7.84
CA ARG A 55 -8.90 -5.70 6.47
C ARG A 55 -7.62 -5.85 5.66
N LEU A 56 -7.68 -6.65 4.63
CA LEU A 56 -6.72 -6.62 3.54
C LEU A 56 -7.16 -5.57 2.52
N ILE A 57 -6.39 -4.48 2.40
CA ILE A 57 -6.64 -3.43 1.41
C ILE A 57 -5.76 -3.69 0.19
N ILE A 58 -6.34 -3.63 -0.98
CA ILE A 58 -5.65 -3.81 -2.26
C ILE A 58 -5.92 -2.65 -3.21
N CYS A 59 -4.95 -2.32 -4.06
CA CYS A 59 -5.08 -1.28 -5.08
C CYS A 59 -4.22 -1.65 -6.30
N ASN A 60 -4.56 -1.14 -7.49
CA ASN A 60 -3.63 -1.09 -8.61
C ASN A 60 -2.41 -0.22 -8.28
N HIS A 61 -1.31 -0.39 -9.03
CA HIS A 61 -0.03 0.26 -8.70
C HIS A 61 0.59 0.97 -9.90
N LEU A 62 0.79 2.27 -9.75
CA LEU A 62 1.33 3.14 -10.80
C LEU A 62 2.65 3.79 -10.41
N SER A 63 2.79 4.19 -9.12
CA SER A 63 3.94 4.95 -8.66
C SER A 63 4.17 4.79 -7.15
N TYR A 64 5.36 5.12 -6.67
CA TYR A 64 5.63 5.25 -5.23
C TYR A 64 4.77 6.35 -4.57
N ILE A 65 4.25 7.30 -5.33
CA ILE A 65 3.30 8.32 -4.83
C ILE A 65 2.00 7.69 -4.36
N ASP A 66 1.57 6.57 -4.96
CA ASP A 66 0.36 5.82 -4.55
C ASP A 66 0.39 5.47 -3.07
N VAL A 67 1.58 5.09 -2.57
CA VAL A 67 1.78 4.75 -1.15
C VAL A 67 1.44 5.92 -0.24
N LEU A 68 1.82 7.15 -0.63
CA LEU A 68 1.51 8.37 0.13
C LEU A 68 0.02 8.68 0.09
N VAL A 69 -0.61 8.56 -1.10
CA VAL A 69 -2.06 8.76 -1.26
C VAL A 69 -2.82 7.79 -0.36
N LEU A 70 -2.43 6.52 -0.39
CA LEU A 70 -3.11 5.49 0.39
C LEU A 70 -2.86 5.63 1.90
N PHE A 71 -1.68 5.99 2.35
CA PHE A 71 -1.43 6.31 3.76
C PHE A 71 -2.27 7.48 4.25
N ALA A 72 -2.51 8.49 3.42
CA ALA A 72 -3.29 9.66 3.79
C ALA A 72 -4.74 9.32 4.14
N PHE A 73 -5.34 8.32 3.45
CA PHE A 73 -6.74 7.92 3.61
C PHE A 73 -6.92 6.61 4.39
N TYR A 74 -6.01 5.66 4.21
CA TYR A 74 -6.08 4.32 4.79
C TYR A 74 -4.81 4.00 5.58
N PRO A 75 -4.63 4.53 6.80
CA PRO A 75 -3.48 4.22 7.64
C PRO A 75 -3.38 2.69 7.85
N SER A 76 -2.41 2.06 7.20
CA SER A 76 -2.30 0.62 7.08
C SER A 76 -0.86 0.15 7.22
N LEU A 77 -0.67 -1.11 7.55
CA LEU A 77 0.62 -1.77 7.48
C LEU A 77 0.90 -2.18 6.04
N PHE A 78 1.88 -1.57 5.44
CA PHE A 78 2.22 -1.78 4.04
C PHE A 78 3.12 -3.02 3.86
N ILE A 79 2.81 -3.85 2.85
CA ILE A 79 3.65 -4.98 2.48
C ILE A 79 4.64 -4.54 1.41
N THR A 80 5.93 -4.68 1.69
CA THR A 80 7.01 -4.34 0.76
C THR A 80 8.05 -5.47 0.67
N SER A 81 8.95 -5.40 -0.32
CA SER A 81 9.99 -6.41 -0.48
C SER A 81 11.13 -6.23 0.52
N ARG A 82 11.78 -7.34 0.89
CA ARG A 82 13.01 -7.31 1.70
C ARG A 82 14.16 -6.55 1.02
N GLU A 83 14.16 -6.46 -0.29
CA GLU A 83 15.15 -5.71 -1.07
C GLU A 83 15.09 -4.22 -0.72
N ILE A 84 13.89 -3.65 -0.58
CA ILE A 84 13.69 -2.24 -0.18
C ILE A 84 14.26 -1.98 1.22
N ARG A 85 14.20 -2.97 2.13
CA ARG A 85 14.78 -2.84 3.48
C ARG A 85 16.28 -2.53 3.46
N ASN A 86 16.99 -3.07 2.47
CA ASN A 86 18.43 -2.92 2.33
C ASN A 86 18.83 -1.69 1.49
N THR A 87 17.84 -0.96 0.93
CA THR A 87 18.10 0.26 0.16
C THR A 87 18.37 1.42 1.12
N PRO A 88 19.50 2.13 0.97
CA PRO A 88 19.80 3.31 1.79
C PRO A 88 18.64 4.31 1.79
N PHE A 89 18.35 4.91 2.93
CA PHE A 89 17.23 5.82 3.21
C PHE A 89 15.84 5.19 3.11
N LEU A 90 15.49 4.52 1.99
CA LEU A 90 14.19 3.89 1.79
C LEU A 90 13.94 2.76 2.80
N GLY A 91 14.94 1.92 3.07
CA GLY A 91 14.83 0.84 4.04
C GLY A 91 14.60 1.35 5.46
N GLN A 92 15.22 2.44 5.84
CA GLN A 92 15.01 3.08 7.15
C GLN A 92 13.59 3.66 7.26
N ILE A 93 13.13 4.37 6.22
CA ILE A 93 11.78 4.95 6.18
C ILE A 93 10.72 3.86 6.26
N THR A 94 10.82 2.81 5.45
CA THR A 94 9.84 1.71 5.43
C THR A 94 9.82 0.91 6.73
N ASN A 95 10.96 0.69 7.36
CA ASN A 95 11.04 0.03 8.66
C ASN A 95 10.36 0.87 9.76
N LEU A 96 10.60 2.17 9.78
CA LEU A 96 9.96 3.10 10.73
C LEU A 96 8.47 3.29 10.44
N ALA A 97 8.07 3.21 9.18
CA ALA A 97 6.66 3.25 8.79
C ALA A 97 5.86 2.01 9.24
N GLY A 98 6.52 0.99 9.79
CA GLY A 98 5.88 -0.24 10.25
C GLY A 98 5.52 -1.20 9.13
N CYS A 99 6.23 -1.14 8.00
CA CYS A 99 6.00 -2.02 6.86
C CYS A 99 6.31 -3.49 7.19
N PHE A 100 5.58 -4.40 6.58
CA PHE A 100 5.94 -5.82 6.51
C PHE A 100 6.90 -6.06 5.35
N PHE A 101 7.98 -6.76 5.61
CA PHE A 101 8.96 -7.14 4.59
C PHE A 101 8.77 -8.60 4.21
N VAL A 102 8.42 -8.83 2.94
CA VAL A 102 8.22 -10.16 2.39
C VAL A 102 9.33 -10.51 1.40
N GLU A 103 9.71 -11.79 1.36
CA GLU A 103 10.68 -12.27 0.38
C GLU A 103 9.98 -12.47 -0.97
N ARG A 104 10.43 -11.77 -2.01
CA ARG A 104 9.88 -11.88 -3.37
C ARG A 104 10.64 -12.83 -4.27
N ARG A 105 11.90 -13.09 -3.98
CA ARG A 105 12.76 -13.96 -4.79
C ARG A 105 12.32 -15.40 -4.63
N LYS A 106 11.90 -16.02 -5.74
CA LYS A 106 11.31 -17.37 -5.75
C LYS A 106 12.24 -18.41 -5.10
N HIS A 107 13.55 -18.33 -5.33
CA HIS A 107 14.56 -19.27 -4.81
C HIS A 107 14.81 -19.15 -3.29
N LEU A 108 14.41 -18.05 -2.66
CA LEU A 108 14.51 -17.82 -1.21
C LEU A 108 13.17 -17.99 -0.48
N ARG A 109 12.09 -18.21 -1.23
CA ARG A 109 10.75 -18.38 -0.69
C ARG A 109 10.53 -19.83 -0.28
N THR A 110 10.64 -20.10 1.01
CA THR A 110 10.28 -21.40 1.59
C THR A 110 8.84 -21.38 2.11
N PRO A 111 8.14 -22.54 2.16
CA PRO A 111 6.81 -22.64 2.77
C PRO A 111 6.77 -22.06 4.20
N ASP A 112 7.80 -22.32 5.00
CA ASP A 112 7.89 -21.83 6.39
C ASP A 112 7.96 -20.31 6.46
N ASN A 113 8.76 -19.67 5.58
CA ASN A 113 8.84 -18.21 5.52
C ASN A 113 7.49 -17.58 5.15
N ILE A 114 6.79 -18.17 4.18
CA ILE A 114 5.45 -17.73 3.75
C ILE A 114 4.47 -17.82 4.91
N GLN A 115 4.43 -18.96 5.59
CA GLN A 115 3.52 -19.17 6.72
C GLN A 115 3.83 -18.23 7.89
N GLN A 116 5.09 -17.95 8.16
CA GLN A 116 5.49 -17.00 9.19
C GLN A 116 5.03 -15.57 8.84
N GLU A 117 5.19 -15.16 7.59
CA GLU A 117 4.73 -13.85 7.09
C GLU A 117 3.19 -13.74 7.19
N LEU A 118 2.45 -14.75 6.75
CA LEU A 118 0.98 -14.79 6.84
C LEU A 118 0.49 -14.73 8.29
N ARG A 119 1.12 -15.48 9.21
CA ARG A 119 0.79 -15.44 10.64
C ARG A 119 1.02 -14.06 11.26
N ALA A 120 2.13 -13.40 10.89
CA ALA A 120 2.42 -12.05 11.38
C ALA A 120 1.39 -11.03 10.90
N MET A 121 0.98 -11.12 9.63
CA MET A 121 -0.08 -10.26 9.06
C MET A 121 -1.43 -10.53 9.72
N LYS A 122 -1.81 -11.81 9.88
CA LYS A 122 -3.03 -12.23 10.57
C LYS A 122 -3.13 -11.62 11.96
N MET A 123 -2.08 -11.76 12.77
CA MET A 123 -2.03 -11.16 14.11
C MET A 123 -2.33 -9.67 14.10
N ARG A 124 -1.86 -8.92 13.09
CA ARG A 124 -2.12 -7.47 12.99
C ARG A 124 -3.55 -7.18 12.58
N ILE A 125 -4.11 -7.97 11.68
CA ILE A 125 -5.51 -7.86 11.27
C ILE A 125 -6.44 -8.15 12.47
N GLU A 126 -6.18 -9.18 13.25
CA GLU A 126 -6.91 -9.50 14.48
C GLU A 126 -6.81 -8.40 15.54
N GLN A 127 -5.69 -7.67 15.58
CA GLN A 127 -5.53 -6.47 16.41
C GLN A 127 -6.30 -5.26 15.87
N GLY A 128 -7.00 -5.39 14.74
CA GLY A 128 -7.77 -4.34 14.08
C GLY A 128 -6.96 -3.47 13.13
N PHE A 129 -5.71 -3.82 12.80
CA PHE A 129 -4.92 -3.07 11.81
C PHE A 129 -5.25 -3.52 10.40
N ASN A 130 -5.36 -2.56 9.49
CA ASN A 130 -5.42 -2.87 8.07
C ASN A 130 -4.03 -3.25 7.56
N VAL A 131 -3.99 -4.21 6.65
CA VAL A 131 -2.79 -4.58 5.89
C VAL A 131 -3.03 -4.18 4.44
N PHE A 132 -2.05 -3.51 3.84
CA PHE A 132 -2.16 -2.98 2.48
C PHE A 132 -1.11 -3.60 1.56
N LEU A 133 -1.51 -3.94 0.34
CA LEU A 133 -0.61 -4.40 -0.71
C LEU A 133 -1.08 -4.03 -2.12
N PHE A 134 -0.13 -4.01 -3.05
CA PHE A 134 -0.37 -3.95 -4.48
C PHE A 134 -0.28 -5.36 -5.07
N PRO A 135 -1.40 -6.00 -5.46
CA PRO A 135 -1.38 -7.40 -5.87
C PRO A 135 -0.74 -7.65 -7.25
N GLU A 136 -0.52 -6.61 -8.04
CA GLU A 136 0.28 -6.64 -9.27
C GLU A 136 1.75 -7.01 -8.96
N GLY A 137 2.24 -6.59 -7.80
CA GLY A 137 3.60 -6.85 -7.34
C GLY A 137 4.68 -6.01 -8.02
N THR A 138 4.31 -5.11 -8.90
CA THR A 138 5.14 -4.08 -9.54
C THR A 138 4.25 -2.91 -9.95
N SER A 139 4.82 -1.74 -10.16
CA SER A 139 4.12 -0.61 -10.77
C SER A 139 4.05 -0.76 -12.29
N SER A 140 3.05 -0.14 -12.91
CA SER A 140 2.75 -0.21 -14.33
C SER A 140 2.78 1.18 -14.99
N ASP A 141 2.72 1.21 -16.33
CA ASP A 141 2.59 2.44 -17.11
C ASP A 141 1.18 3.06 -17.09
N GLY A 142 0.25 2.43 -16.38
CA GLY A 142 -1.13 2.90 -16.21
C GLY A 142 -2.04 2.72 -17.42
N LYS A 143 -1.62 2.01 -18.47
CA LYS A 143 -2.51 1.70 -19.60
C LYS A 143 -3.58 0.69 -19.23
N CYS A 144 -3.26 -0.25 -18.38
CA CYS A 144 -4.17 -1.25 -17.84
C CYS A 144 -3.76 -1.69 -16.43
N VAL A 145 -4.65 -2.35 -15.73
CA VAL A 145 -4.35 -3.03 -14.46
C VAL A 145 -3.66 -4.36 -14.79
N LEU A 146 -2.46 -4.56 -14.26
CA LEU A 146 -1.70 -5.79 -14.47
C LEU A 146 -2.34 -7.00 -13.77
N PRO A 147 -2.05 -8.23 -14.21
CA PRO A 147 -2.56 -9.44 -13.57
C PRO A 147 -2.14 -9.53 -12.10
N PHE A 148 -3.09 -9.89 -11.23
CA PHE A 148 -2.85 -10.05 -9.80
C PHE A 148 -2.19 -11.38 -9.47
N LYS A 149 -1.32 -11.38 -8.46
CA LYS A 149 -0.64 -12.59 -7.96
C LYS A 149 -1.49 -13.26 -6.89
N ALA A 150 -1.94 -14.48 -7.16
CA ALA A 150 -2.90 -15.22 -6.32
C ALA A 150 -2.43 -15.42 -4.87
N HIS A 151 -1.12 -15.65 -4.65
CA HIS A 151 -0.59 -15.90 -3.32
C HIS A 151 -0.82 -14.75 -2.31
N PHE A 152 -1.04 -13.53 -2.77
CA PHE A 152 -1.39 -12.41 -1.90
C PHE A 152 -2.77 -12.55 -1.26
N PHE A 153 -3.64 -13.35 -1.85
CA PHE A 153 -5.00 -13.57 -1.36
C PHE A 153 -5.12 -14.74 -0.37
N GLN A 154 -4.06 -15.53 -0.18
CA GLN A 154 -4.02 -16.60 0.83
C GLN A 154 -4.32 -16.05 2.23
N LEU A 155 -3.79 -14.87 2.56
CA LEU A 155 -4.08 -14.22 3.84
C LEU A 155 -5.59 -14.03 4.06
N ALA A 156 -6.31 -13.62 3.03
CA ALA A 156 -7.75 -13.38 3.10
C ALA A 156 -8.53 -14.68 3.22
N THR A 157 -8.27 -15.66 2.35
CA THR A 157 -9.03 -16.90 2.28
C THR A 157 -8.76 -17.85 3.46
N GLU A 158 -7.50 -17.99 3.89
CA GLU A 158 -7.14 -18.86 5.02
C GLU A 158 -7.60 -18.32 6.38
N ASN A 159 -7.85 -17.01 6.49
CA ASN A 159 -8.19 -16.37 7.76
C ASN A 159 -9.55 -15.67 7.75
N ASN A 160 -10.37 -15.90 6.74
CA ASN A 160 -11.68 -15.27 6.57
C ASN A 160 -11.65 -13.75 6.72
N VAL A 161 -10.68 -13.10 6.05
CA VAL A 161 -10.46 -11.65 6.11
C VAL A 161 -11.05 -10.98 4.89
N ALA A 162 -11.91 -9.98 5.09
CA ALA A 162 -12.46 -9.18 4.01
C ALA A 162 -11.36 -8.43 3.24
N VAL A 163 -11.49 -8.38 1.92
CA VAL A 163 -10.62 -7.63 1.01
C VAL A 163 -11.34 -6.35 0.58
N LYS A 164 -10.72 -5.18 0.82
CA LYS A 164 -11.22 -3.89 0.37
C LYS A 164 -10.48 -3.47 -0.91
N PRO A 165 -11.14 -3.47 -2.07
CA PRO A 165 -10.57 -3.00 -3.31
C PRO A 165 -10.59 -1.48 -3.39
N LEU A 166 -9.47 -0.90 -3.79
CA LEU A 166 -9.33 0.51 -4.14
C LEU A 166 -8.87 0.64 -5.59
N VAL A 167 -9.26 1.71 -6.24
CA VAL A 167 -8.78 2.10 -7.56
C VAL A 167 -8.14 3.46 -7.48
N LEU A 168 -6.91 3.58 -7.97
CA LEU A 168 -6.15 4.81 -8.06
C LEU A 168 -5.85 5.12 -9.52
N LYS A 169 -6.12 6.35 -9.95
CA LYS A 169 -5.89 6.79 -11.32
C LYS A 169 -5.41 8.24 -11.34
N TYR A 170 -4.28 8.50 -11.98
CA TYR A 170 -3.84 9.85 -12.24
C TYR A 170 -4.65 10.48 -13.37
N LEU A 171 -4.96 11.78 -13.25
CA LEU A 171 -5.85 12.51 -14.17
C LEU A 171 -5.06 13.52 -14.99
N GLY A 172 -5.60 13.89 -16.17
CA GLY A 172 -4.98 14.88 -17.05
C GLY A 172 -3.55 14.52 -17.43
N GLU A 173 -2.64 15.48 -17.40
CA GLU A 173 -1.21 15.31 -17.72
C GLU A 173 -0.50 14.38 -16.73
N SER A 174 -0.96 14.34 -15.46
CA SER A 174 -0.39 13.46 -14.44
C SER A 174 -0.47 11.98 -14.82
N ARG A 175 -1.40 11.61 -15.70
CA ARG A 175 -1.58 10.24 -16.17
C ARG A 175 -0.34 9.66 -16.86
N SER A 176 0.42 10.46 -17.57
CA SER A 176 1.63 10.04 -18.29
C SER A 176 2.91 10.33 -17.54
N LEU A 177 2.89 11.28 -16.61
CA LEU A 177 4.10 11.78 -15.93
C LEU A 177 4.39 11.08 -14.61
N ILE A 178 3.35 10.64 -13.89
CA ILE A 178 3.50 10.08 -12.54
C ILE A 178 3.80 8.57 -12.51
N PRO A 179 3.35 7.73 -13.45
CA PRO A 179 3.69 6.31 -13.42
C PRO A 179 5.20 6.08 -13.42
N TRP A 180 5.66 5.25 -12.48
CA TRP A 180 7.07 4.87 -12.34
C TRP A 180 7.22 3.37 -12.54
N TYR A 181 7.81 2.96 -13.66
CA TYR A 181 7.84 1.56 -14.07
C TYR A 181 9.13 1.22 -14.84
N GLY A 182 9.36 -0.06 -15.07
CA GLY A 182 10.53 -0.56 -15.81
C GLY A 182 11.85 -0.17 -15.13
N GLU A 183 12.79 0.33 -15.92
CA GLU A 183 14.14 0.70 -15.50
C GLU A 183 14.27 2.20 -15.13
N MET A 184 13.15 2.88 -14.86
CA MET A 184 13.17 4.32 -14.52
C MET A 184 13.92 4.55 -13.20
N GLY A 185 14.93 5.45 -13.24
CA GLY A 185 15.69 5.82 -12.05
C GLY A 185 14.85 6.60 -11.06
N PHE A 186 14.87 6.16 -9.78
CA PHE A 186 14.06 6.81 -8.74
C PHE A 186 14.36 8.30 -8.57
N LEU A 187 15.64 8.67 -8.47
CA LEU A 187 16.02 10.06 -8.16
C LEU A 187 15.67 11.02 -9.29
N SER A 188 15.94 10.66 -10.55
CA SER A 188 15.59 11.46 -11.71
C SER A 188 14.09 11.68 -11.83
N HIS A 189 13.31 10.60 -11.69
CA HIS A 189 11.85 10.66 -11.73
C HIS A 189 11.27 11.46 -10.55
N PHE A 190 11.84 11.32 -9.34
CA PHE A 190 11.41 12.11 -8.18
C PHE A 190 11.65 13.63 -8.39
N MET A 191 12.79 14.01 -8.95
CA MET A 191 13.09 15.41 -9.24
C MET A 191 12.14 15.98 -10.31
N GLU A 192 11.77 15.17 -11.30
CA GLU A 192 10.78 15.53 -12.32
C GLU A 192 9.41 15.75 -11.67
N ILE A 193 8.91 14.80 -10.87
CA ILE A 193 7.65 14.94 -10.16
C ILE A 193 7.65 16.15 -9.21
N ALA A 194 8.75 16.38 -8.48
CA ALA A 194 8.86 17.50 -7.56
C ALA A 194 8.82 18.87 -8.25
N SER A 195 9.08 18.91 -9.56
CA SER A 195 8.96 20.12 -10.38
C SER A 195 7.54 20.38 -10.89
N LEU A 196 6.66 19.37 -10.85
CA LEU A 196 5.25 19.51 -11.23
C LEU A 196 4.50 20.31 -10.17
N LYS A 197 3.60 21.18 -10.63
CA LYS A 197 2.83 22.05 -9.72
C LYS A 197 1.45 21.52 -9.36
N ASN A 198 0.88 20.66 -10.21
CA ASN A 198 -0.49 20.18 -10.07
C ASN A 198 -0.54 18.71 -10.46
N ILE A 199 -0.58 17.84 -9.48
CA ILE A 199 -0.75 16.40 -9.68
C ILE A 199 -2.17 16.05 -9.27
N SER A 200 -2.98 15.57 -10.21
CA SER A 200 -4.36 15.18 -9.96
C SER A 200 -4.50 13.66 -9.90
N VAL A 201 -5.09 13.15 -8.83
CA VAL A 201 -5.31 11.72 -8.64
C VAL A 201 -6.74 11.46 -8.17
N SER A 202 -7.39 10.48 -8.78
CA SER A 202 -8.67 9.93 -8.33
C SER A 202 -8.39 8.69 -7.45
N LEU A 203 -9.07 8.62 -6.30
CA LEU A 203 -9.04 7.46 -5.42
C LEU A 203 -10.48 7.05 -5.11
N VAL A 204 -10.85 5.83 -5.50
CA VAL A 204 -12.21 5.31 -5.33
C VAL A 204 -12.16 3.97 -4.59
N SER A 205 -12.99 3.83 -3.55
CA SER A 205 -13.16 2.55 -2.87
C SER A 205 -14.39 1.80 -3.38
N HIS A 206 -14.30 0.47 -3.36
CA HIS A 206 -15.40 -0.41 -3.71
C HIS A 206 -15.85 -1.22 -2.50
N SER A 207 -17.04 -1.85 -2.61
CA SER A 207 -17.56 -2.78 -1.60
C SER A 207 -16.56 -3.90 -1.32
N ASP A 208 -16.45 -4.27 -0.05
CA ASP A 208 -15.59 -5.36 0.39
C ASP A 208 -15.95 -6.67 -0.32
N ILE A 209 -14.92 -7.45 -0.63
CA ILE A 209 -15.04 -8.82 -1.12
C ILE A 209 -14.88 -9.74 0.08
N GLN A 210 -15.89 -10.56 0.36
CA GLN A 210 -15.84 -11.55 1.41
C GLN A 210 -15.25 -12.85 0.86
N PRO A 211 -14.49 -13.58 1.66
CA PRO A 211 -13.95 -14.89 1.26
C PRO A 211 -15.04 -15.90 0.90
N ASP A 212 -16.07 -16.06 1.74
CA ASP A 212 -17.27 -16.87 1.51
C ASP A 212 -16.97 -18.26 0.91
N GLY A 213 -15.94 -18.95 1.43
CA GLY A 213 -15.52 -20.26 0.95
C GLY A 213 -14.73 -20.27 -0.37
N LYS A 214 -14.43 -19.11 -0.94
CA LYS A 214 -13.59 -18.97 -2.15
C LYS A 214 -12.15 -19.38 -1.84
N ASP A 215 -11.49 -19.99 -2.83
CA ASP A 215 -10.05 -20.14 -2.80
C ASP A 215 -9.35 -18.83 -3.21
N HIS A 216 -8.03 -18.80 -3.07
CA HIS A 216 -7.24 -17.59 -3.34
C HIS A 216 -7.16 -17.24 -4.84
N PHE A 217 -7.42 -18.17 -5.75
CA PHE A 217 -7.51 -17.88 -7.19
C PHE A 217 -8.84 -17.20 -7.52
N GLN A 218 -9.96 -17.73 -7.00
CA GLN A 218 -11.28 -17.12 -7.16
C GLN A 218 -11.31 -15.71 -6.55
N MET A 219 -10.72 -15.54 -5.37
CA MET A 219 -10.63 -14.24 -4.71
C MET A 219 -9.80 -13.25 -5.52
N LYS A 220 -8.68 -13.70 -6.08
CA LYS A 220 -7.82 -12.91 -6.96
C LYS A 220 -8.58 -12.48 -8.22
N ASP A 221 -9.29 -13.39 -8.88
CA ASP A 221 -10.00 -13.10 -10.13
C ASP A 221 -11.13 -12.10 -9.90
N GLU A 222 -11.93 -12.27 -8.84
CA GLU A 222 -12.99 -11.32 -8.48
C GLU A 222 -12.42 -9.93 -8.16
N ALA A 223 -11.33 -9.87 -7.39
CA ALA A 223 -10.68 -8.63 -7.02
C ALA A 223 -10.07 -7.91 -8.23
N HIS A 224 -9.40 -8.65 -9.11
CA HIS A 224 -8.82 -8.12 -10.34
C HIS A 224 -9.90 -7.56 -11.27
N ASP A 225 -10.96 -8.33 -11.53
CA ASP A 225 -12.05 -7.90 -12.40
C ASP A 225 -12.75 -6.64 -11.87
N LYS A 226 -12.95 -6.57 -10.56
CA LYS A 226 -13.57 -5.40 -9.93
C LYS A 226 -12.72 -4.14 -10.10
N ILE A 227 -11.42 -4.24 -9.82
CA ILE A 227 -10.50 -3.11 -9.97
C ILE A 227 -10.31 -2.74 -11.44
N ARG A 228 -10.12 -3.72 -12.34
CA ARG A 228 -9.95 -3.50 -13.78
C ARG A 228 -11.15 -2.79 -14.38
N LYS A 229 -12.37 -3.29 -14.16
CA LYS A 229 -13.60 -2.66 -14.67
C LYS A 229 -13.74 -1.22 -14.19
N ALA A 230 -13.51 -0.96 -12.90
CA ALA A 230 -13.56 0.39 -12.36
C ALA A 230 -12.46 1.30 -12.92
N TYR A 231 -11.26 0.77 -13.15
CA TYR A 231 -10.15 1.51 -13.76
C TYR A 231 -10.43 1.90 -15.23
N GLU A 232 -11.08 1.02 -15.99
CA GLU A 232 -11.44 1.25 -17.40
C GLU A 232 -12.62 2.23 -17.57
N THR A 233 -13.55 2.27 -16.59
CA THR A 233 -14.78 3.06 -16.68
C THR A 233 -14.59 4.54 -16.28
N HIS A 234 -13.58 4.84 -15.49
CA HIS A 234 -13.20 6.19 -15.04
C HIS A 234 -11.99 6.72 -15.81
#